data_37931437c0190cbee198dbbfb4b36087
#
_entry.id   37931437c0190cbee198dbbfb4b36087
#
_cell.length_a   1.000
_cell.length_b   1.000
_cell.length_c   1.000
_cell.angle_alpha   90.00
_cell.angle_beta   90.00
_cell.angle_gamma   90.00
#
_symmetry.space_group_name_H-M   'P 1'
#
loop_
_entity.id
_entity.type
_entity.pdbx_description
1 polymer ?
#
loop_
_entity_poly.entity_id
_entity_poly.type
_entity_poly.pdbx_seq_one_letter_code
_entity_poly.pdbx_strand_id
1 'polypeptide(L)'
;MKKVTIVSLAACAVLAAGCNWIGIRGNGHIKTDERRISAFADIDVRGTFEIEWQSGAPALRITTDENLLAYIHSNVSGDTLHLRMHEQLRPTHGIKIVISSPTRTGASLSGAVKLTAKQLSGPRFAVESRGASQVLLDGNVDELLADMTGASELAASALQTKTAQISTTGAGDAHVAVAETLKVAITGAGKVQYSGNPPTIEKHISGAGSIRRKD
;
A
#
# COMPACT_ATOMS: atom_id res chain seq x y z
N MET A 1 -59.96 -21.66 12.97
CA MET A 1 -58.73 -21.74 13.79
C MET A 1 -57.53 -21.77 12.88
N LYS A 2 -56.53 -20.88 13.10
CA LYS A 2 -55.19 -20.84 12.54
C LYS A 2 -55.03 -20.41 11.06
N LYS A 3 -55.10 -19.10 10.84
CA LYS A 3 -54.40 -18.43 9.77
C LYS A 3 -53.30 -17.57 10.48
N VAL A 4 -52.08 -18.03 10.44
CA VAL A 4 -50.91 -17.29 10.94
C VAL A 4 -49.77 -17.41 9.92
N THR A 5 -49.42 -16.27 9.34
CA THR A 5 -48.11 -15.73 9.08
C THR A 5 -47.24 -16.39 8.00
N ILE A 6 -47.33 -15.83 6.80
CA ILE A 6 -46.21 -15.80 5.83
C ILE A 6 -46.08 -14.37 5.34
N VAL A 7 -45.50 -13.48 6.14
CA VAL A 7 -45.17 -12.08 5.73
C VAL A 7 -43.87 -11.67 6.43
N SER A 8 -42.80 -12.40 6.26
CA SER A 8 -41.50 -11.96 6.87
C SER A 8 -40.24 -12.39 6.10
N LEU A 9 -40.33 -12.80 4.84
CA LEU A 9 -39.13 -13.23 4.10
C LEU A 9 -38.83 -12.41 2.83
N ALA A 10 -39.58 -11.35 2.52
CA ALA A 10 -39.41 -10.56 1.30
C ALA A 10 -38.58 -9.27 1.51
N ALA A 11 -38.26 -8.88 2.75
CA ALA A 11 -37.60 -7.58 3.04
C ALA A 11 -36.05 -7.60 3.02
N CYS A 12 -35.40 -8.77 3.05
CA CYS A 12 -33.91 -8.84 3.06
C CYS A 12 -33.25 -8.92 1.67
N ALA A 13 -34.01 -9.15 0.60
CA ALA A 13 -33.41 -9.33 -0.74
C ALA A 13 -33.14 -8.02 -1.50
N VAL A 14 -33.66 -6.88 -1.04
CA VAL A 14 -33.53 -5.59 -1.77
C VAL A 14 -32.26 -4.81 -1.41
N LEU A 15 -31.56 -5.15 -0.33
CA LEU A 15 -30.36 -4.42 0.09
C LEU A 15 -29.05 -4.86 -0.61
N ALA A 16 -29.06 -5.96 -1.35
CA ALA A 16 -27.86 -6.46 -2.05
C ALA A 16 -27.67 -5.88 -3.47
N ALA A 17 -28.65 -5.21 -4.05
CA ALA A 17 -28.58 -4.68 -5.41
C ALA A 17 -28.07 -3.22 -5.51
N GLY A 18 -27.81 -2.55 -4.38
CA GLY A 18 -27.51 -1.10 -4.35
C GLY A 18 -26.03 -0.72 -4.46
N CYS A 19 -25.08 -1.65 -4.29
CA CYS A 19 -23.66 -1.29 -4.19
C CYS A 19 -22.92 -1.15 -5.53
N ASN A 20 -23.56 -1.40 -6.65
CA ASN A 20 -22.88 -1.46 -7.96
C ASN A 20 -22.96 -0.20 -8.83
N TRP A 21 -23.55 0.89 -8.33
CA TRP A 21 -23.84 2.09 -9.16
C TRP A 21 -23.02 3.33 -8.81
N ILE A 22 -22.19 3.30 -7.78
CA ILE A 22 -21.42 4.47 -7.37
C ILE A 22 -20.04 4.40 -8.02
N GLY A 23 -19.67 5.45 -8.76
CA GLY A 23 -18.36 5.63 -9.38
C GLY A 23 -18.38 5.73 -10.91
N ILE A 24 -17.35 6.37 -11.45
CA ILE A 24 -17.18 6.59 -12.89
C ILE A 24 -16.64 5.31 -13.53
N ARG A 25 -17.40 4.75 -14.46
CA ARG A 25 -17.01 3.53 -15.17
C ARG A 25 -16.00 3.82 -16.29
N GLY A 26 -14.96 2.99 -16.40
CA GLY A 26 -14.06 2.98 -17.52
C GLY A 26 -14.75 2.62 -18.85
N ASN A 27 -14.29 3.24 -19.93
CA ASN A 27 -14.84 3.07 -21.27
C ASN A 27 -14.23 1.86 -22.04
N GLY A 28 -13.29 1.14 -21.44
CA GLY A 28 -12.59 0.01 -22.04
C GLY A 28 -11.46 0.39 -23.01
N HIS A 29 -11.29 1.66 -23.34
CA HIS A 29 -10.18 2.13 -24.19
C HIS A 29 -8.98 2.45 -23.30
N ILE A 30 -8.05 1.52 -23.19
CA ILE A 30 -6.86 1.70 -22.36
C ILE A 30 -5.88 2.66 -23.03
N LYS A 31 -5.45 3.66 -22.26
CA LYS A 31 -4.49 4.68 -22.69
C LYS A 31 -3.42 4.91 -21.64
N THR A 32 -2.23 5.23 -22.07
CA THR A 32 -1.13 5.65 -21.23
C THR A 32 -0.95 7.16 -21.35
N ASP A 33 -0.93 7.84 -20.20
CA ASP A 33 -0.68 9.26 -20.05
C ASP A 33 0.70 9.46 -19.41
N GLU A 34 1.60 10.13 -20.13
CA GLU A 34 2.94 10.48 -19.64
C GLU A 34 2.94 11.92 -19.17
N ARG A 35 3.23 12.12 -17.87
CA ARG A 35 3.23 13.41 -17.24
C ARG A 35 4.65 13.87 -16.91
N ARG A 36 4.96 15.09 -17.27
CA ARG A 36 6.21 15.72 -16.83
C ARG A 36 6.07 16.12 -15.36
N ILE A 37 7.03 15.70 -14.55
CA ILE A 37 7.08 15.99 -13.12
C ILE A 37 8.48 16.43 -12.71
N SER A 38 8.57 17.20 -11.64
CA SER A 38 9.85 17.54 -11.00
C SER A 38 10.44 16.33 -10.27
N ALA A 39 11.70 16.44 -9.85
CA ALA A 39 12.33 15.45 -8.98
C ALA A 39 11.56 15.31 -7.66
N PHE A 40 11.50 14.10 -7.13
CA PHE A 40 10.90 13.77 -5.85
C PHE A 40 11.66 12.61 -5.20
N ALA A 41 11.54 12.48 -3.90
CA ALA A 41 12.13 11.40 -3.12
C ALA A 41 11.08 10.60 -2.34
N ASP A 42 9.91 11.18 -2.11
CA ASP A 42 8.80 10.57 -1.38
C ASP A 42 7.53 10.52 -2.25
N ILE A 43 6.62 9.60 -1.91
CA ILE A 43 5.30 9.53 -2.52
C ILE A 43 4.19 9.58 -1.46
N ASP A 44 3.12 10.35 -1.72
CA ASP A 44 1.86 10.33 -0.95
C ASP A 44 0.73 9.93 -1.89
N VAL A 45 0.18 8.76 -1.67
CA VAL A 45 -0.78 8.11 -2.55
C VAL A 45 -2.10 7.89 -1.83
N ARG A 46 -3.21 8.36 -2.42
CA ARG A 46 -4.56 8.16 -1.89
C ARG A 46 -5.51 7.67 -2.96
N GLY A 47 -6.00 6.44 -2.78
CA GLY A 47 -6.92 5.80 -3.70
C GLY A 47 -6.67 4.32 -3.90
N THR A 48 -6.98 3.83 -5.11
CA THR A 48 -6.77 2.44 -5.50
C THR A 48 -5.84 2.40 -6.71
N PHE A 49 -4.57 2.04 -6.49
CA PHE A 49 -3.53 2.07 -7.52
C PHE A 49 -2.61 0.87 -7.44
N GLU A 50 -2.10 0.44 -8.59
CA GLU A 50 -0.94 -0.43 -8.69
C GLU A 50 0.27 0.40 -9.16
N ILE A 51 1.29 0.53 -8.29
CA ILE A 51 2.42 1.43 -8.48
C ILE A 51 3.71 0.61 -8.57
N GLU A 52 4.48 0.85 -9.62
CA GLU A 52 5.85 0.41 -9.75
C GLU A 52 6.78 1.62 -9.63
N TRP A 53 7.66 1.63 -8.61
CA TRP A 53 8.59 2.72 -8.36
C TRP A 53 10.03 2.30 -8.65
N GLN A 54 10.56 2.85 -9.72
CA GLN A 54 11.88 2.53 -10.25
C GLN A 54 12.91 3.61 -9.89
N SER A 55 14.21 3.26 -9.94
CA SER A 55 15.30 4.23 -9.90
C SER A 55 15.49 4.82 -11.29
N GLY A 56 15.68 6.14 -11.40
CA GLY A 56 15.93 6.79 -12.69
C GLY A 56 15.61 8.28 -12.69
N ALA A 57 15.66 8.87 -13.86
CA ALA A 57 15.24 10.26 -14.05
C ALA A 57 13.73 10.40 -13.69
N PRO A 58 13.31 11.59 -13.18
CA PRO A 58 11.91 11.79 -12.79
C PRO A 58 10.95 11.56 -13.95
N ALA A 59 10.03 10.62 -13.77
CA ALA A 59 9.00 10.31 -14.77
C ALA A 59 7.74 9.77 -14.08
N LEU A 60 6.60 10.02 -14.71
CA LEU A 60 5.29 9.51 -14.31
C LEU A 60 4.52 9.04 -15.53
N ARG A 61 4.09 7.80 -15.49
CA ARG A 61 3.25 7.18 -16.53
C ARG A 61 2.04 6.53 -15.88
N ILE A 62 0.85 6.89 -16.33
CA ILE A 62 -0.43 6.38 -15.82
C ILE A 62 -1.14 5.63 -16.94
N THR A 63 -1.47 4.37 -16.72
CA THR A 63 -2.18 3.52 -17.70
C THR A 63 -3.50 3.06 -17.10
N THR A 64 -4.60 3.45 -17.74
CA THR A 64 -5.98 3.06 -17.39
C THR A 64 -6.93 3.38 -18.55
N ASP A 65 -8.25 3.25 -18.33
CA ASP A 65 -9.26 3.72 -19.28
C ASP A 65 -9.11 5.21 -19.56
N GLU A 66 -9.16 5.60 -20.83
CA GLU A 66 -8.93 6.97 -21.29
C GLU A 66 -9.79 8.02 -20.59
N ASN A 67 -11.08 7.71 -20.41
CA ASN A 67 -12.03 8.61 -19.74
C ASN A 67 -11.77 8.77 -18.24
N LEU A 68 -10.96 7.92 -17.62
CA LEU A 68 -10.63 8.00 -16.20
C LEU A 68 -9.38 8.80 -15.90
N LEU A 69 -8.51 9.04 -16.89
CA LEU A 69 -7.24 9.75 -16.72
C LEU A 69 -7.40 11.16 -16.16
N ALA A 70 -8.48 11.86 -16.51
CA ALA A 70 -8.78 13.21 -16.02
C ALA A 70 -9.10 13.28 -14.52
N TYR A 71 -9.49 12.17 -13.89
CA TYR A 71 -9.85 12.09 -12.46
C TYR A 71 -8.67 11.66 -11.57
N ILE A 72 -7.51 11.39 -12.19
CA ILE A 72 -6.29 11.04 -11.47
C ILE A 72 -5.39 12.27 -11.43
N HIS A 73 -5.23 12.85 -10.25
CA HIS A 73 -4.43 14.02 -10.02
C HIS A 73 -3.04 13.65 -9.57
N SER A 74 -2.04 14.34 -10.12
CA SER A 74 -0.64 14.18 -9.76
C SER A 74 0.04 15.54 -9.68
N ASN A 75 0.74 15.81 -8.60
CA ASN A 75 1.57 16.99 -8.44
C ASN A 75 2.75 16.70 -7.53
N VAL A 76 3.87 17.38 -7.75
CA VAL A 76 5.02 17.37 -6.85
C VAL A 76 5.00 18.66 -6.02
N SER A 77 5.08 18.50 -4.69
CA SER A 77 5.19 19.61 -3.75
C SER A 77 6.31 19.31 -2.76
N GLY A 78 7.31 20.19 -2.69
CA GLY A 78 8.58 19.86 -2.04
C GLY A 78 9.21 18.65 -2.73
N ASP A 79 9.63 17.67 -1.94
CA ASP A 79 10.22 16.42 -2.43
C ASP A 79 9.19 15.27 -2.54
N THR A 80 7.88 15.55 -2.47
CA THR A 80 6.83 14.54 -2.46
C THR A 80 5.97 14.58 -3.72
N LEU A 81 5.84 13.43 -4.39
CA LEU A 81 4.85 13.20 -5.46
C LEU A 81 3.51 12.80 -4.83
N HIS A 82 2.51 13.63 -5.00
CA HIS A 82 1.14 13.36 -4.58
C HIS A 82 0.34 12.74 -5.72
N LEU A 83 -0.27 11.58 -5.47
CA LEU A 83 -1.17 10.88 -6.37
C LEU A 83 -2.54 10.71 -5.70
N ARG A 84 -3.60 11.25 -6.30
CA ARG A 84 -4.94 11.28 -5.70
C ARG A 84 -6.03 10.98 -6.70
N MET A 85 -7.05 10.28 -6.25
CA MET A 85 -8.34 10.17 -6.94
C MET A 85 -9.36 11.05 -6.20
N HIS A 86 -10.05 11.92 -6.92
CA HIS A 86 -11.10 12.76 -6.34
C HIS A 86 -12.48 12.10 -6.40
N GLU A 87 -12.64 11.13 -7.31
CA GLU A 87 -13.89 10.39 -7.51
C GLU A 87 -13.64 8.89 -7.31
N GLN A 88 -14.70 8.16 -7.02
CA GLN A 88 -14.65 6.72 -7.05
C GLN A 88 -14.60 6.25 -8.51
N LEU A 89 -13.51 5.62 -8.91
CA LEU A 89 -13.30 5.13 -10.27
C LEU A 89 -13.51 3.62 -10.33
N ARG A 90 -14.06 3.16 -11.44
CA ARG A 90 -14.29 1.74 -11.75
C ARG A 90 -13.59 1.39 -13.07
N PRO A 91 -12.26 1.26 -13.05
CA PRO A 91 -11.49 0.93 -14.23
C PRO A 91 -11.79 -0.50 -14.70
N THR A 92 -11.67 -0.74 -16.00
CA THR A 92 -11.87 -2.09 -16.58
C THR A 92 -10.68 -3.02 -16.31
N HIS A 93 -9.46 -2.47 -16.20
CA HIS A 93 -8.20 -3.22 -16.01
C HIS A 93 -7.33 -2.68 -14.85
N GLY A 94 -7.96 -1.92 -13.93
CA GLY A 94 -7.21 -1.26 -12.85
C GLY A 94 -6.50 0.03 -13.31
N ILE A 95 -5.79 0.66 -12.37
CA ILE A 95 -4.99 1.87 -12.63
C ILE A 95 -3.54 1.53 -12.33
N LYS A 96 -2.72 1.40 -13.39
CA LYS A 96 -1.30 1.11 -13.27
C LYS A 96 -0.49 2.38 -13.41
N ILE A 97 0.43 2.59 -12.49
CA ILE A 97 1.30 3.76 -12.44
C ILE A 97 2.74 3.30 -12.37
N VAL A 98 3.56 3.79 -13.30
CA VAL A 98 5.01 3.62 -13.25
C VAL A 98 5.63 4.98 -12.98
N ILE A 99 6.39 5.06 -11.91
CA ILE A 99 7.12 6.25 -11.51
C ILE A 99 8.60 5.96 -11.41
N SER A 100 9.42 6.96 -11.68
CA SER A 100 10.86 6.89 -11.45
C SER A 100 11.37 8.16 -10.78
N SER A 101 12.36 7.99 -9.91
CA SER A 101 13.07 9.06 -9.24
C SER A 101 14.50 8.65 -8.90
N PRO A 102 15.45 9.61 -8.85
CA PRO A 102 16.84 9.29 -8.51
C PRO A 102 17.03 8.89 -7.05
N THR A 103 16.21 9.40 -6.17
CA THR A 103 16.21 9.14 -4.72
C THR A 103 14.85 8.62 -4.30
N ARG A 104 14.82 7.67 -3.36
CA ARG A 104 13.59 7.07 -2.83
C ARG A 104 13.74 6.89 -1.33
N THR A 105 12.98 7.67 -0.55
CA THR A 105 13.13 7.76 0.91
C THR A 105 11.89 7.33 1.66
N GLY A 106 10.70 7.45 1.06
CA GLY A 106 9.49 7.04 1.75
C GLY A 106 8.23 6.99 0.90
N ALA A 107 7.24 6.24 1.40
CA ALA A 107 5.92 6.08 0.80
C ALA A 107 4.83 6.17 1.85
N SER A 108 3.91 7.13 1.70
CA SER A 108 2.65 7.20 2.46
C SER A 108 1.50 6.75 1.58
N LEU A 109 0.82 5.67 2.00
CA LEU A 109 -0.20 4.98 1.22
C LEU A 109 -1.53 4.99 1.97
N SER A 110 -2.59 5.42 1.32
CA SER A 110 -3.93 5.49 1.90
C SER A 110 -4.97 4.90 0.96
N GLY A 111 -5.67 3.86 1.41
CA GLY A 111 -6.66 3.13 0.60
C GLY A 111 -6.23 1.72 0.25
N ALA A 112 -6.43 1.29 -1.01
CA ALA A 112 -6.04 -0.03 -1.51
C ALA A 112 -4.91 0.10 -2.55
N VAL A 113 -3.70 0.34 -2.08
CA VAL A 113 -2.54 0.60 -2.94
C VAL A 113 -1.62 -0.62 -2.95
N LYS A 114 -1.25 -1.06 -4.15
CA LYS A 114 -0.17 -2.01 -4.34
C LYS A 114 1.08 -1.27 -4.79
N LEU A 115 2.10 -1.23 -3.94
CA LEU A 115 3.39 -0.61 -4.24
C LEU A 115 4.47 -1.67 -4.44
N THR A 116 5.19 -1.59 -5.54
CA THR A 116 6.40 -2.37 -5.78
C THR A 116 7.59 -1.43 -5.96
N ALA A 117 8.58 -1.49 -5.07
CA ALA A 117 9.83 -0.72 -5.17
C ALA A 117 11.01 -1.68 -5.08
N LYS A 118 11.70 -1.87 -6.21
CA LYS A 118 12.85 -2.75 -6.33
C LYS A 118 14.14 -1.98 -6.39
N GLN A 119 15.25 -2.66 -6.02
CA GLN A 119 16.59 -2.08 -6.04
C GLN A 119 16.66 -0.79 -5.21
N LEU A 120 16.00 -0.79 -4.06
CA LEU A 120 16.13 0.29 -3.10
C LEU A 120 17.55 0.36 -2.58
N SER A 121 18.05 1.58 -2.39
CA SER A 121 19.38 1.81 -1.81
C SER A 121 19.39 3.14 -1.08
N GLY A 122 20.11 3.21 0.01
CA GLY A 122 20.25 4.45 0.77
C GLY A 122 20.27 4.21 2.29
N PRO A 123 20.36 5.28 3.06
CA PRO A 123 20.43 5.17 4.51
C PRO A 123 19.08 4.76 5.14
N ARG A 124 17.96 5.08 4.52
CA ARG A 124 16.64 4.86 5.11
C ARG A 124 15.55 4.76 4.06
N PHE A 125 14.55 3.91 4.35
CA PHE A 125 13.27 3.91 3.64
C PHE A 125 12.12 3.83 4.65
N ALA A 126 11.12 4.71 4.51
CA ALA A 126 9.96 4.75 5.38
C ALA A 126 8.68 4.39 4.63
N VAL A 127 7.84 3.54 5.24
CA VAL A 127 6.52 3.19 4.71
C VAL A 127 5.47 3.52 5.75
N GLU A 128 4.50 4.31 5.38
CA GLU A 128 3.29 4.53 6.14
C GLU A 128 2.09 4.02 5.33
N SER A 129 1.32 3.11 5.90
CA SER A 129 0.18 2.50 5.21
C SER A 129 -1.08 2.59 6.05
N ARG A 130 -2.15 3.12 5.47
CA ARG A 130 -3.49 3.20 6.07
C ARG A 130 -4.52 2.56 5.15
N GLY A 131 -5.15 1.46 5.60
CA GLY A 131 -6.17 0.75 4.84
C GLY A 131 -5.80 -0.68 4.52
N ALA A 132 -5.87 -1.08 3.24
CA ALA A 132 -5.59 -2.45 2.77
C ALA A 132 -4.54 -2.44 1.65
N SER A 133 -3.33 -1.99 1.96
CA SER A 133 -2.25 -1.85 0.98
C SER A 133 -1.33 -3.07 0.97
N GLN A 134 -0.74 -3.35 -0.18
CA GLN A 134 0.32 -4.34 -0.36
C GLN A 134 1.61 -3.64 -0.78
N VAL A 135 2.67 -3.84 -0.02
CA VAL A 135 3.98 -3.20 -0.27
C VAL A 135 5.05 -4.26 -0.47
N LEU A 136 5.68 -4.26 -1.62
CA LEU A 136 6.79 -5.15 -1.95
C LEU A 136 8.07 -4.33 -2.12
N LEU A 137 9.07 -4.62 -1.29
CA LEU A 137 10.35 -3.94 -1.27
C LEU A 137 11.50 -4.92 -1.51
N ASP A 138 12.48 -4.46 -2.28
CA ASP A 138 13.69 -5.21 -2.61
C ASP A 138 14.89 -4.25 -2.65
N GLY A 139 16.06 -4.71 -2.27
CA GLY A 139 17.33 -3.94 -2.31
C GLY A 139 18.10 -3.95 -1.00
N ASN A 140 18.71 -2.83 -0.65
CA ASN A 140 19.52 -2.68 0.55
C ASN A 140 19.40 -1.26 1.11
N VAL A 141 18.95 -1.13 2.36
CA VAL A 141 18.91 0.13 3.10
C VAL A 141 19.43 -0.08 4.52
N ASP A 142 20.00 0.96 5.15
CA ASP A 142 20.45 0.79 6.53
C ASP A 142 19.26 0.67 7.49
N GLU A 143 18.21 1.49 7.29
CA GLU A 143 17.04 1.52 8.17
C GLU A 143 15.73 1.40 7.38
N LEU A 144 14.87 0.45 7.81
CA LEU A 144 13.48 0.35 7.37
C LEU A 144 12.55 0.77 8.50
N LEU A 145 11.70 1.75 8.25
CA LEU A 145 10.58 2.12 9.12
C LEU A 145 9.28 1.75 8.44
N ALA A 146 8.41 1.02 9.13
CA ALA A 146 7.08 0.70 8.62
C ALA A 146 6.03 0.94 9.70
N ASP A 147 5.07 1.81 9.39
CA ASP A 147 3.87 2.06 10.20
C ASP A 147 2.64 1.65 9.41
N MET A 148 1.95 0.60 9.88
CA MET A 148 0.84 -0.01 9.17
C MET A 148 -0.43 0.04 10.02
N THR A 149 -1.46 0.69 9.51
CA THR A 149 -2.78 0.74 10.14
C THR A 149 -3.82 0.10 9.23
N GLY A 150 -4.56 -0.90 9.75
CA GLY A 150 -5.58 -1.62 8.99
C GLY A 150 -5.18 -3.07 8.67
N ALA A 151 -5.38 -3.50 7.44
CA ALA A 151 -5.08 -4.85 6.95
C ALA A 151 -4.04 -4.81 5.82
N SER A 152 -2.89 -4.20 6.08
CA SER A 152 -1.83 -4.03 5.09
C SER A 152 -0.81 -5.16 5.14
N GLU A 153 -0.19 -5.44 4.01
CA GLU A 153 0.88 -6.44 3.88
C GLU A 153 2.19 -5.77 3.45
N LEU A 154 3.27 -6.05 4.18
CA LEU A 154 4.63 -5.62 3.86
C LEU A 154 5.50 -6.84 3.52
N ALA A 155 5.82 -7.02 2.26
CA ALA A 155 6.74 -8.04 1.76
C ALA A 155 8.13 -7.42 1.52
N ALA A 156 8.97 -7.39 2.54
CA ALA A 156 10.33 -6.83 2.53
C ALA A 156 11.41 -7.88 2.86
N SER A 157 11.14 -9.16 2.64
CA SER A 157 12.15 -10.22 2.86
C SER A 157 13.34 -10.14 1.89
N ALA A 158 13.15 -9.49 0.73
CA ALA A 158 14.22 -9.26 -0.25
C ALA A 158 14.95 -7.91 -0.04
N LEU A 159 14.49 -7.10 0.93
CA LEU A 159 15.14 -5.87 1.34
C LEU A 159 16.08 -6.15 2.51
N GLN A 160 17.40 -6.07 2.29
CA GLN A 160 18.38 -6.22 3.36
C GLN A 160 18.42 -4.94 4.20
N THR A 161 18.30 -5.08 5.52
CA THR A 161 18.35 -3.94 6.43
C THR A 161 19.27 -4.22 7.63
N LYS A 162 19.94 -3.19 8.15
CA LYS A 162 20.62 -3.27 9.45
C LYS A 162 19.59 -3.17 10.56
N THR A 163 18.75 -2.16 10.48
CA THR A 163 17.70 -1.91 11.48
C THR A 163 16.32 -1.92 10.82
N ALA A 164 15.37 -2.60 11.43
CA ALA A 164 13.96 -2.55 11.05
C ALA A 164 13.10 -2.17 12.25
N GLN A 165 12.27 -1.15 12.08
CA GLN A 165 11.24 -0.77 13.05
C GLN A 165 9.88 -0.92 12.41
N ILE A 166 9.08 -1.84 12.95
CA ILE A 166 7.75 -2.20 12.41
C ILE A 166 6.70 -1.90 13.48
N SER A 167 5.77 -1.05 13.13
CA SER A 167 4.56 -0.77 13.93
C SER A 167 3.35 -1.23 13.15
N THR A 168 2.46 -2.01 13.77
CA THR A 168 1.20 -2.44 13.14
C THR A 168 0.03 -2.28 14.10
N THR A 169 -1.01 -1.60 13.62
CA THR A 169 -2.28 -1.42 14.31
C THR A 169 -3.39 -2.03 13.49
N GLY A 170 -3.98 -3.14 13.97
CA GLY A 170 -5.02 -3.89 13.26
C GLY A 170 -4.61 -5.31 12.94
N ALA A 171 -4.72 -5.73 11.67
CA ALA A 171 -4.43 -7.09 11.19
C ALA A 171 -3.38 -7.10 10.07
N GLY A 172 -2.36 -6.25 10.17
CA GLY A 172 -1.30 -6.16 9.19
C GLY A 172 -0.26 -7.26 9.32
N ASP A 173 0.25 -7.75 8.20
CA ASP A 173 1.31 -8.75 8.14
C ASP A 173 2.60 -8.14 7.56
N ALA A 174 3.75 -8.39 8.21
CA ALA A 174 5.04 -7.90 7.74
C ALA A 174 6.08 -9.04 7.66
N HIS A 175 6.84 -9.04 6.56
CA HIS A 175 7.97 -9.94 6.33
C HIS A 175 9.23 -9.11 6.06
N VAL A 176 10.24 -9.21 6.93
CA VAL A 176 11.45 -8.38 6.87
C VAL A 176 12.73 -9.19 6.99
N ALA A 177 13.83 -8.70 6.41
CA ALA A 177 15.17 -9.24 6.62
C ALA A 177 16.03 -8.22 7.37
N VAL A 178 16.56 -8.58 8.53
CA VAL A 178 17.25 -7.65 9.43
C VAL A 178 18.50 -8.26 10.04
N ALA A 179 19.60 -7.49 10.07
CA ALA A 179 20.90 -7.96 10.51
C ALA A 179 21.24 -7.60 11.97
N GLU A 180 20.88 -6.39 12.44
CA GLU A 180 21.39 -5.86 13.72
C GLU A 180 20.30 -5.61 14.75
N THR A 181 19.25 -4.84 14.41
CA THR A 181 18.22 -4.43 15.37
C THR A 181 16.82 -4.56 14.79
N LEU A 182 15.97 -5.31 15.47
CA LEU A 182 14.56 -5.43 15.14
C LEU A 182 13.69 -4.84 16.26
N LYS A 183 12.91 -3.81 15.95
CA LYS A 183 11.90 -3.24 16.87
C LYS A 183 10.52 -3.49 16.31
N VAL A 184 9.65 -4.12 17.09
CA VAL A 184 8.30 -4.45 16.66
C VAL A 184 7.29 -4.05 17.71
N ALA A 185 6.30 -3.26 17.29
CA ALA A 185 5.11 -2.92 18.07
C ALA A 185 3.86 -3.42 17.35
N ILE A 186 3.07 -4.28 17.99
CA ILE A 186 1.82 -4.81 17.43
C ILE A 186 0.66 -4.43 18.36
N THR A 187 -0.35 -3.79 17.80
CA THR A 187 -1.63 -3.55 18.46
C THR A 187 -2.73 -4.21 17.64
N GLY A 188 -3.30 -5.32 18.14
CA GLY A 188 -4.33 -6.09 17.43
C GLY A 188 -3.91 -7.51 17.08
N ALA A 189 -4.17 -7.97 15.85
CA ALA A 189 -3.94 -9.35 15.40
C ALA A 189 -2.86 -9.47 14.29
N GLY A 190 -1.97 -8.49 14.20
CA GLY A 190 -0.91 -8.46 13.19
C GLY A 190 0.15 -9.54 13.37
N LYS A 191 0.84 -9.89 12.29
CA LYS A 191 1.94 -10.88 12.31
C LYS A 191 3.19 -10.28 11.70
N VAL A 192 4.32 -10.44 12.41
CA VAL A 192 5.64 -10.06 11.90
C VAL A 192 6.51 -11.30 11.79
N GLN A 193 7.00 -11.56 10.58
CA GLN A 193 7.99 -12.60 10.32
C GLN A 193 9.31 -11.92 9.94
N TYR A 194 10.40 -12.39 10.52
CA TYR A 194 11.70 -11.84 10.20
C TYR A 194 12.71 -12.93 9.89
N SER A 195 13.65 -12.64 8.99
CA SER A 195 14.85 -13.45 8.71
C SER A 195 16.11 -12.71 9.14
N GLY A 196 17.20 -13.44 9.27
CA GLY A 196 18.44 -12.93 9.83
C GLY A 196 18.64 -13.32 11.30
N ASN A 197 19.69 -12.78 11.91
CA ASN A 197 20.02 -13.06 13.31
C ASN A 197 20.37 -11.77 14.07
N PRO A 198 19.44 -10.81 14.17
CA PRO A 198 19.69 -9.55 14.85
C PRO A 198 20.02 -9.80 16.32
N PRO A 199 21.14 -9.27 16.85
CA PRO A 199 21.48 -9.39 18.27
C PRO A 199 20.53 -8.65 19.19
N THR A 200 19.80 -7.64 18.67
CA THR A 200 18.85 -6.87 19.45
C THR A 200 17.44 -7.03 18.89
N ILE A 201 16.51 -7.51 19.73
CA ILE A 201 15.10 -7.63 19.39
C ILE A 201 14.27 -7.01 20.51
N GLU A 202 13.62 -5.89 20.20
CA GLU A 202 12.65 -5.23 21.08
C GLU A 202 11.23 -5.52 20.55
N LYS A 203 10.37 -6.05 21.42
CA LYS A 203 9.01 -6.40 21.02
C LYS A 203 7.98 -5.93 22.04
N HIS A 204 6.94 -5.30 21.53
CA HIS A 204 5.77 -4.92 22.30
C HIS A 204 4.51 -5.41 21.58
N ILE A 205 3.73 -6.30 22.20
CA ILE A 205 2.52 -6.88 21.62
C ILE A 205 1.35 -6.61 22.53
N SER A 206 0.34 -5.94 22.01
CA SER A 206 -0.96 -5.74 22.66
C SER A 206 -2.05 -6.37 21.78
N GLY A 207 -2.63 -7.48 22.24
CA GLY A 207 -3.65 -8.23 21.50
C GLY A 207 -3.20 -9.65 21.11
N ALA A 208 -3.72 -10.16 19.98
CA ALA A 208 -3.47 -11.52 19.49
C ALA A 208 -2.37 -11.60 18.42
N GLY A 209 -1.52 -10.59 18.34
CA GLY A 209 -0.43 -10.55 17.36
C GLY A 209 0.70 -11.53 17.64
N SER A 210 1.55 -11.75 16.66
CA SER A 210 2.70 -12.65 16.80
C SER A 210 3.95 -12.17 16.05
N ILE A 211 5.13 -12.50 16.60
CA ILE A 211 6.41 -12.28 15.97
C ILE A 211 7.11 -13.63 15.85
N ARG A 212 7.57 -14.00 14.66
CA ARG A 212 8.25 -15.27 14.43
C ARG A 212 9.48 -15.08 13.55
N ARG A 213 10.54 -15.79 13.89
CA ARG A 213 11.67 -15.95 12.98
C ARG A 213 11.29 -16.94 11.90
N LYS A 214 11.66 -16.62 10.67
CA LYS A 214 11.56 -17.50 9.51
C LYS A 214 12.99 -17.88 9.12
N ASP A 215 13.28 -19.16 9.17
CA ASP A 215 14.56 -19.74 8.74
C ASP A 215 14.65 -19.83 7.22
#